data_00e0a886b1fc7dff384b4b6c2fdef6fe
#
_entry.id   00e0a886b1fc7dff384b4b6c2fdef6fe
#
_cell.length_a   1.000
_cell.length_b   1.000
_cell.length_c   1.000
_cell.angle_alpha   90.00
_cell.angle_beta   90.00
_cell.angle_gamma   90.00
#
_symmetry.space_group_name_H-M   'P 1'
#
loop_
_entity.id
_entity.type
_entity.pdbx_description
1 polymer ?
#
loop_
_entity_poly.entity_id
_entity_poly.type
_entity_poly.pdbx_seq_one_letter_code
_entity_poly.pdbx_strand_id
1 'polypeptide(L)'
;MNTLRCMSSSKKPHMNLVVTGHVDNGKSTIVGHLMVDLGVIDQRTIEQFAKESEATGKGDTFKYAWVLDSIKDERDRGITIDLAFQKFETKKFFFTLIDAPGHRDFIKNMITGASEADVAILVVSTKPGETEAATEPGGQAREHAFLCRTLGVGQVVVCLNKMDDSNYSEARYNEVKGVVEKMLKMVGYNTSKVNFVPVSGWKGDNLAKKSDNMGWYKGATLLEALDSFDPPEKPIGKPLRIPIQDVYSITGVGTVPVGRVETGVVKANDKVIVMPAGVTGEVKSIETHHTQMDSAEAGDNIGFNLRGIDKKSIHRGDVIGHVASPPNVAKEFEAQIIVIHHPTAMAPGYTPVLHAHTAQVAATLSDFVAKIDPKTGGVLEEKPKFLKTGDAAIVRIRPVRPLAIETFKEFPEIGRFALRDMGTTIAAGVIKSITETYQKK
;
A
#
# COMPACT_ATOMS: atom_id res chain seq x y z
N MET A 1 -11.97 49.56 12.83
CA MET A 1 -10.94 48.68 13.38
C MET A 1 -11.56 47.33 13.59
N ASN A 2 -11.49 46.45 12.58
CA ASN A 2 -11.91 45.06 12.66
C ASN A 2 -10.66 44.19 12.59
N THR A 3 -10.25 43.71 13.73
CA THR A 3 -9.15 42.75 13.87
C THR A 3 -9.65 41.38 13.39
N LEU A 4 -9.32 41.05 12.16
CA LEU A 4 -9.41 39.67 11.66
C LEU A 4 -8.46 38.80 12.51
N ARG A 5 -9.02 38.05 13.46
CA ARG A 5 -8.36 36.93 14.10
C ARG A 5 -8.03 35.89 13.04
N CYS A 6 -6.78 35.83 12.64
CA CYS A 6 -6.21 34.71 11.90
C CYS A 6 -6.26 33.49 12.83
N MET A 7 -7.31 32.69 12.73
CA MET A 7 -7.32 31.35 13.32
C MET A 7 -6.32 30.53 12.53
N SER A 8 -5.17 30.20 13.12
CA SER A 8 -4.30 29.15 12.64
C SER A 8 -5.10 27.84 12.67
N SER A 9 -5.59 27.40 11.53
CA SER A 9 -6.12 26.06 11.39
C SER A 9 -4.91 25.13 11.58
N SER A 10 -4.82 24.44 12.71
CA SER A 10 -3.88 23.35 12.88
C SER A 10 -4.18 22.34 11.76
N LYS A 11 -3.26 22.19 10.80
CA LYS A 11 -3.40 21.19 9.75
C LYS A 11 -3.56 19.84 10.41
N LYS A 12 -4.66 19.13 10.13
CA LYS A 12 -4.87 17.75 10.59
C LYS A 12 -3.70 16.89 10.13
N PRO A 13 -3.21 15.95 10.96
CA PRO A 13 -2.19 15.00 10.51
C PRO A 13 -2.64 14.26 9.25
N HIS A 14 -1.72 14.14 8.29
CA HIS A 14 -1.95 13.43 7.03
C HIS A 14 -1.56 11.96 7.16
N MET A 15 -2.38 11.06 6.61
CA MET A 15 -2.10 9.63 6.48
C MET A 15 -2.49 9.11 5.10
N ASN A 16 -1.71 8.18 4.59
CA ASN A 16 -2.04 7.42 3.38
C ASN A 16 -2.77 6.13 3.77
N LEU A 17 -3.96 5.93 3.23
CA LEU A 17 -4.88 4.83 3.55
C LEU A 17 -5.07 3.95 2.32
N VAL A 18 -4.61 2.70 2.36
CA VAL A 18 -4.90 1.75 1.28
C VAL A 18 -6.16 0.95 1.59
N VAL A 19 -7.01 0.77 0.56
CA VAL A 19 -8.16 -0.15 0.62
C VAL A 19 -7.81 -1.41 -0.13
N THR A 20 -7.98 -2.55 0.54
CA THR A 20 -7.53 -3.85 0.03
C THR A 20 -8.50 -4.97 0.39
N GLY A 21 -8.38 -6.12 -0.25
CA GLY A 21 -9.25 -7.27 -0.07
C GLY A 21 -9.48 -8.01 -1.39
N HIS A 22 -10.20 -9.13 -1.33
CA HIS A 22 -10.48 -9.97 -2.49
C HIS A 22 -11.26 -9.21 -3.57
N VAL A 23 -11.19 -9.68 -4.83
CA VAL A 23 -12.05 -9.18 -5.91
C VAL A 23 -13.52 -9.36 -5.51
N ASP A 24 -14.40 -8.49 -5.94
CA ASP A 24 -15.85 -8.47 -5.65
C ASP A 24 -16.25 -8.34 -4.17
N ASN A 25 -15.31 -8.11 -3.25
CA ASN A 25 -15.65 -7.85 -1.84
C ASN A 25 -16.25 -6.45 -1.60
N GLY A 26 -16.34 -5.60 -2.64
CA GLY A 26 -16.99 -4.29 -2.59
C GLY A 26 -16.08 -3.15 -2.08
N LYS A 27 -14.76 -3.22 -2.31
CA LYS A 27 -13.80 -2.18 -1.95
C LYS A 27 -14.19 -0.82 -2.52
N SER A 28 -14.23 -0.70 -3.83
CA SER A 28 -14.56 0.56 -4.53
C SER A 28 -15.99 1.04 -4.21
N THR A 29 -16.93 0.11 -3.94
CA THR A 29 -18.29 0.46 -3.50
C THR A 29 -18.30 1.13 -2.13
N ILE A 30 -17.58 0.56 -1.15
CA ILE A 30 -17.43 1.15 0.19
C ILE A 30 -16.82 2.55 0.10
N VAL A 31 -15.73 2.67 -0.66
CA VAL A 31 -15.02 3.93 -0.81
C VAL A 31 -15.89 4.97 -1.51
N GLY A 32 -16.48 4.63 -2.65
CA GLY A 32 -17.34 5.54 -3.39
C GLY A 32 -18.53 6.02 -2.56
N HIS A 33 -19.19 5.12 -1.81
CA HIS A 33 -20.29 5.49 -0.93
C HIS A 33 -19.82 6.40 0.22
N LEU A 34 -18.69 6.08 0.84
CA LEU A 34 -18.09 6.91 1.89
C LEU A 34 -17.77 8.33 1.37
N MET A 35 -17.24 8.47 0.14
CA MET A 35 -16.95 9.77 -0.48
C MET A 35 -18.23 10.59 -0.69
N VAL A 36 -19.34 9.93 -1.03
CA VAL A 36 -20.65 10.59 -1.15
C VAL A 36 -21.17 11.04 0.20
N ASP A 37 -21.12 10.18 1.22
CA ASP A 37 -21.55 10.50 2.58
C ASP A 37 -20.75 11.66 3.19
N LEU A 38 -19.49 11.80 2.82
CA LEU A 38 -18.61 12.89 3.24
C LEU A 38 -18.77 14.17 2.38
N GLY A 39 -19.58 14.14 1.32
CA GLY A 39 -19.81 15.27 0.42
C GLY A 39 -18.60 15.60 -0.46
N VAL A 40 -17.63 14.68 -0.60
CA VAL A 40 -16.48 14.81 -1.53
C VAL A 40 -16.97 14.69 -2.97
N ILE A 41 -17.99 13.88 -3.19
CA ILE A 41 -18.63 13.66 -4.48
C ILE A 41 -20.10 14.07 -4.38
N ASP A 42 -20.56 14.84 -5.34
CA ASP A 42 -21.93 15.31 -5.35
C ASP A 42 -22.92 14.23 -5.81
N GLN A 43 -24.16 14.36 -5.34
CA GLN A 43 -25.23 13.40 -5.63
C GLN A 43 -25.57 13.34 -7.13
N ARG A 44 -25.38 14.42 -7.88
CA ARG A 44 -25.68 14.46 -9.32
C ARG A 44 -24.73 13.56 -10.12
N THR A 45 -23.45 13.53 -9.72
CA THR A 45 -22.45 12.61 -10.30
C THR A 45 -22.86 11.16 -10.11
N ILE A 46 -23.36 10.81 -8.93
CA ILE A 46 -23.86 9.44 -8.64
C ILE A 46 -25.11 9.11 -9.47
N GLU A 47 -26.03 10.04 -9.62
CA GLU A 47 -27.22 9.84 -10.46
C GLU A 47 -26.87 9.66 -11.93
N GLN A 48 -25.83 10.36 -12.42
CA GLN A 48 -25.30 10.16 -13.76
C GLN A 48 -24.72 8.76 -13.91
N PHE A 49 -23.86 8.32 -12.98
CA PHE A 49 -23.28 6.98 -13.01
C PHE A 49 -24.32 5.87 -12.86
N ALA A 50 -25.39 6.09 -12.10
CA ALA A 50 -26.51 5.15 -12.03
C ALA A 50 -27.15 4.92 -13.40
N LYS A 51 -27.46 6.02 -14.14
CA LYS A 51 -28.03 5.94 -15.49
C LYS A 51 -27.10 5.26 -16.48
N GLU A 52 -25.80 5.59 -16.44
CA GLU A 52 -24.79 4.98 -17.30
C GLU A 52 -24.62 3.47 -17.00
N SER A 53 -24.62 3.10 -15.73
CA SER A 53 -24.52 1.70 -15.25
C SER A 53 -25.72 0.86 -15.69
N GLU A 54 -26.93 1.42 -15.58
CA GLU A 54 -28.15 0.75 -16.09
C GLU A 54 -28.09 0.57 -17.62
N ALA A 55 -27.65 1.60 -18.35
CA ALA A 55 -27.52 1.53 -19.81
C ALA A 55 -26.52 0.47 -20.28
N THR A 56 -25.51 0.16 -19.47
CA THR A 56 -24.50 -0.89 -19.75
C THR A 56 -24.90 -2.28 -19.22
N GLY A 57 -26.08 -2.42 -18.61
CA GLY A 57 -26.59 -3.70 -18.09
C GLY A 57 -25.93 -4.19 -16.80
N LYS A 58 -25.11 -3.36 -16.13
CA LYS A 58 -24.41 -3.75 -14.89
C LYS A 58 -25.22 -3.53 -13.62
N GLY A 59 -26.35 -2.83 -13.71
CA GLY A 59 -27.23 -2.55 -12.57
C GLY A 59 -26.76 -1.42 -11.66
N ASP A 60 -27.64 -0.95 -10.79
CA ASP A 60 -27.45 0.22 -9.92
C ASP A 60 -26.31 0.06 -8.89
N THR A 61 -25.86 -1.17 -8.63
CA THR A 61 -24.80 -1.46 -7.64
C THR A 61 -23.42 -0.92 -8.01
N PHE A 62 -23.16 -0.66 -9.29
CA PHE A 62 -21.86 -0.19 -9.77
C PHE A 62 -21.68 1.33 -9.68
N LYS A 63 -22.74 2.12 -9.43
CA LYS A 63 -22.66 3.58 -9.41
C LYS A 63 -21.60 4.13 -8.45
N TYR A 64 -21.41 3.51 -7.29
CA TYR A 64 -20.39 3.90 -6.32
C TYR A 64 -18.99 3.47 -6.72
N ALA A 65 -18.84 2.28 -7.32
CA ALA A 65 -17.55 1.81 -7.80
C ALA A 65 -17.01 2.69 -8.94
N TRP A 66 -17.88 3.16 -9.82
CA TRP A 66 -17.50 4.02 -10.95
C TRP A 66 -16.99 5.42 -10.57
N VAL A 67 -17.16 5.79 -9.31
CA VAL A 67 -16.54 7.00 -8.75
C VAL A 67 -15.00 6.91 -8.79
N LEU A 68 -14.46 5.72 -8.60
CA LEU A 68 -13.01 5.46 -8.57
C LEU A 68 -12.48 4.91 -9.89
N ASP A 69 -13.31 4.17 -10.63
CA ASP A 69 -12.97 3.57 -11.91
C ASP A 69 -12.90 4.66 -13.00
N SER A 70 -11.72 5.27 -13.15
CA SER A 70 -11.49 6.37 -14.09
C SER A 70 -11.29 5.89 -15.54
N ILE A 71 -10.87 4.62 -15.73
CA ILE A 71 -10.53 4.03 -17.02
C ILE A 71 -11.74 3.28 -17.57
N LYS A 72 -12.02 3.45 -18.87
CA LYS A 72 -13.13 2.75 -19.54
C LYS A 72 -13.05 1.23 -19.38
N ASP A 73 -11.84 0.67 -19.48
CA ASP A 73 -11.59 -0.77 -19.32
C ASP A 73 -11.96 -1.28 -17.92
N GLU A 74 -11.77 -0.48 -16.88
CA GLU A 74 -12.20 -0.80 -15.50
C GLU A 74 -13.73 -0.87 -15.42
N ARG A 75 -14.40 0.14 -15.96
CA ARG A 75 -15.87 0.20 -16.01
C ARG A 75 -16.45 -0.97 -16.83
N ASP A 76 -15.84 -1.29 -17.96
CA ASP A 76 -16.29 -2.39 -18.84
C ASP A 76 -16.09 -3.76 -18.19
N ARG A 77 -15.03 -3.97 -17.45
CA ARG A 77 -14.73 -5.24 -16.76
C ARG A 77 -15.33 -5.31 -15.35
N GLY A 78 -15.60 -4.18 -14.70
CA GLY A 78 -16.06 -4.09 -13.32
C GLY A 78 -14.99 -4.45 -12.29
N ILE A 79 -13.71 -4.24 -12.63
CA ILE A 79 -12.56 -4.50 -11.74
C ILE A 79 -11.58 -3.33 -11.81
N THR A 80 -11.02 -2.93 -10.67
CA THR A 80 -9.96 -1.92 -10.58
C THR A 80 -8.67 -2.49 -11.16
N ILE A 81 -8.03 -1.76 -12.06
CA ILE A 81 -6.80 -2.13 -12.76
C ILE A 81 -5.62 -1.33 -12.22
N ASP A 82 -5.77 -0.02 -12.07
CA ASP A 82 -4.74 0.89 -11.63
C ASP A 82 -5.04 1.48 -10.24
N LEU A 83 -4.09 2.20 -9.67
CA LEU A 83 -4.29 2.88 -8.39
C LEU A 83 -5.12 4.13 -8.57
N ALA A 84 -6.19 4.27 -7.80
CA ALA A 84 -6.97 5.50 -7.72
C ALA A 84 -6.68 6.22 -6.42
N PHE A 85 -6.46 7.52 -6.50
CA PHE A 85 -6.16 8.37 -5.35
C PHE A 85 -7.30 9.35 -5.11
N GLN A 86 -7.83 9.37 -3.89
CA GLN A 86 -8.87 10.30 -3.46
C GLN A 86 -8.49 10.92 -2.11
N LYS A 87 -9.00 12.11 -1.85
CA LYS A 87 -8.76 12.82 -0.59
C LYS A 87 -10.03 12.98 0.18
N PHE A 88 -9.95 12.78 1.47
CA PHE A 88 -11.05 13.13 2.37
C PHE A 88 -10.55 13.48 3.76
N GLU A 89 -11.41 14.08 4.55
CA GLU A 89 -11.13 14.44 5.93
C GLU A 89 -12.09 13.73 6.89
N THR A 90 -11.55 13.30 8.01
CA THR A 90 -12.32 12.92 9.18
C THR A 90 -12.27 14.02 10.25
N LYS A 91 -12.79 13.75 11.45
CA LYS A 91 -12.66 14.70 12.55
C LYS A 91 -11.20 14.96 12.93
N LYS A 92 -10.36 13.91 12.91
CA LYS A 92 -8.97 13.97 13.38
C LYS A 92 -7.93 14.07 12.27
N PHE A 93 -8.15 13.46 11.12
CA PHE A 93 -7.14 13.25 10.11
C PHE A 93 -7.53 13.76 8.73
N PHE A 94 -6.51 14.02 7.92
CA PHE A 94 -6.61 14.17 6.48
C PHE A 94 -6.05 12.90 5.82
N PHE A 95 -6.85 12.24 4.99
CA PHE A 95 -6.46 11.01 4.31
C PHE A 95 -6.23 11.22 2.82
N THR A 96 -5.14 10.63 2.31
CA THR A 96 -5.04 10.25 0.90
C THR A 96 -5.40 8.77 0.81
N LEU A 97 -6.55 8.48 0.24
CA LEU A 97 -7.03 7.13 0.01
C LEU A 97 -6.43 6.59 -1.27
N ILE A 98 -5.95 5.35 -1.22
CA ILE A 98 -5.37 4.58 -2.31
C ILE A 98 -6.28 3.37 -2.53
N ASP A 99 -7.12 3.39 -3.56
CA ASP A 99 -7.88 2.21 -3.95
C ASP A 99 -6.98 1.26 -4.73
N ALA A 100 -6.73 0.08 -4.18
CA ALA A 100 -5.82 -0.90 -4.75
C ALA A 100 -6.61 -2.05 -5.41
N PRO A 101 -6.17 -2.50 -6.61
CA PRO A 101 -6.82 -3.60 -7.32
C PRO A 101 -6.83 -4.88 -6.48
N GLY A 102 -7.97 -5.60 -6.52
CA GLY A 102 -8.14 -6.87 -5.82
C GLY A 102 -7.74 -8.09 -6.63
N HIS A 103 -7.60 -7.97 -7.95
CA HIS A 103 -7.34 -9.09 -8.85
C HIS A 103 -5.86 -9.48 -8.89
N ARG A 104 -5.56 -10.79 -9.00
CA ARG A 104 -4.18 -11.34 -9.03
C ARG A 104 -3.31 -10.72 -10.11
N ASP A 105 -3.88 -10.43 -11.27
CA ASP A 105 -3.13 -9.90 -12.40
C ASP A 105 -2.58 -8.49 -12.14
N PHE A 106 -3.24 -7.75 -11.23
CA PHE A 106 -2.89 -6.37 -10.88
C PHE A 106 -2.20 -6.23 -9.52
N ILE A 107 -1.77 -7.34 -8.93
CA ILE A 107 -1.12 -7.36 -7.61
C ILE A 107 0.14 -6.45 -7.56
N LYS A 108 0.76 -6.17 -8.70
CA LYS A 108 1.89 -5.22 -8.80
C LYS A 108 1.48 -3.82 -8.37
N ASN A 109 0.30 -3.38 -8.80
CA ASN A 109 -0.26 -2.08 -8.43
C ASN A 109 -0.69 -2.09 -6.96
N MET A 110 -1.28 -3.21 -6.48
CA MET A 110 -1.58 -3.40 -5.06
C MET A 110 -0.32 -3.27 -4.17
N ILE A 111 0.79 -3.90 -4.56
CA ILE A 111 2.06 -3.80 -3.82
C ILE A 111 2.54 -2.35 -3.79
N THR A 112 2.45 -1.62 -4.90
CA THR A 112 2.82 -0.20 -4.96
C THR A 112 1.94 0.62 -4.02
N GLY A 113 0.61 0.46 -4.08
CA GLY A 113 -0.31 1.17 -3.19
C GLY A 113 -0.07 0.85 -1.71
N ALA A 114 0.17 -0.43 -1.39
CA ALA A 114 0.47 -0.84 -0.02
C ALA A 114 1.83 -0.31 0.47
N SER A 115 2.83 -0.16 -0.41
CA SER A 115 4.13 0.40 -0.02
C SER A 115 4.07 1.89 0.30
N GLU A 116 3.08 2.60 -0.23
CA GLU A 116 2.86 4.03 0.02
C GLU A 116 1.91 4.30 1.20
N ALA A 117 1.27 3.26 1.74
CA ALA A 117 0.25 3.40 2.78
C ALA A 117 0.82 3.34 4.19
N ASP A 118 0.24 4.14 5.08
CA ASP A 118 0.50 4.14 6.52
C ASP A 118 -0.43 3.17 7.25
N VAL A 119 -1.69 3.10 6.78
CA VAL A 119 -2.79 2.33 7.38
C VAL A 119 -3.63 1.67 6.30
N ALA A 120 -4.40 0.63 6.65
CA ALA A 120 -5.22 -0.10 5.68
C ALA A 120 -6.67 -0.29 6.12
N ILE A 121 -7.57 -0.37 5.14
CA ILE A 121 -8.87 -1.02 5.26
C ILE A 121 -8.77 -2.37 4.56
N LEU A 122 -9.04 -3.45 5.28
CA LEU A 122 -9.19 -4.80 4.72
C LEU A 122 -10.68 -5.11 4.59
N VAL A 123 -11.14 -5.27 3.35
CA VAL A 123 -12.55 -5.60 3.06
C VAL A 123 -12.70 -7.09 2.83
N VAL A 124 -13.58 -7.70 3.62
CA VAL A 124 -13.94 -9.13 3.52
C VAL A 124 -15.45 -9.25 3.42
N SER A 125 -15.93 -10.01 2.45
CA SER A 125 -17.36 -10.28 2.29
C SER A 125 -17.86 -11.24 3.37
N THR A 126 -19.07 -10.99 3.88
CA THR A 126 -19.76 -11.92 4.80
C THR A 126 -20.59 -12.96 4.07
N LYS A 127 -20.70 -12.87 2.74
CA LYS A 127 -21.45 -13.82 1.94
C LYS A 127 -20.79 -15.21 1.98
N PRO A 128 -21.57 -16.30 2.23
CA PRO A 128 -21.04 -17.65 2.21
C PRO A 128 -20.35 -17.99 0.87
N GLY A 129 -19.22 -18.68 0.94
CA GLY A 129 -18.38 -19.00 -0.21
C GLY A 129 -17.36 -17.90 -0.57
N GLU A 130 -17.74 -16.62 -0.50
CA GLU A 130 -16.83 -15.50 -0.77
C GLU A 130 -15.83 -15.29 0.39
N THR A 131 -16.27 -15.43 1.64
CA THR A 131 -15.39 -15.34 2.82
C THR A 131 -14.27 -16.38 2.77
N GLU A 132 -14.65 -17.63 2.51
CA GLU A 132 -13.77 -18.79 2.49
C GLU A 132 -12.73 -18.62 1.37
N ALA A 133 -13.18 -18.31 0.14
CA ALA A 133 -12.29 -18.06 -1.01
C ALA A 133 -11.29 -16.92 -0.76
N ALA A 134 -11.69 -15.90 0.01
CA ALA A 134 -10.84 -14.75 0.30
C ALA A 134 -9.78 -15.02 1.39
N THR A 135 -10.09 -15.89 2.37
CA THR A 135 -9.29 -16.07 3.61
C THR A 135 -8.48 -17.35 3.67
N GLU A 136 -8.80 -18.34 2.84
CA GLU A 136 -8.05 -19.61 2.75
C GLU A 136 -6.62 -19.42 2.22
N PRO A 137 -5.74 -20.45 2.34
CA PRO A 137 -4.42 -20.44 1.71
C PRO A 137 -4.54 -20.18 0.19
N GLY A 138 -3.90 -19.10 -0.29
CA GLY A 138 -4.02 -18.62 -1.68
C GLY A 138 -5.17 -17.65 -1.92
N GLY A 139 -5.99 -17.35 -0.92
CA GLY A 139 -7.01 -16.31 -0.96
C GLY A 139 -6.39 -14.90 -0.97
N GLN A 140 -6.97 -14.01 -1.77
CA GLN A 140 -6.38 -12.68 -1.98
C GLN A 140 -6.45 -11.78 -0.75
N ALA A 141 -7.50 -11.86 0.09
CA ALA A 141 -7.55 -11.08 1.32
C ALA A 141 -6.41 -11.45 2.28
N ARG A 142 -6.07 -12.74 2.35
CA ARG A 142 -4.92 -13.23 3.12
C ARG A 142 -3.59 -12.74 2.52
N GLU A 143 -3.41 -12.84 1.21
CA GLU A 143 -2.21 -12.36 0.52
C GLU A 143 -2.03 -10.84 0.71
N HIS A 144 -3.10 -10.08 0.55
CA HIS A 144 -3.08 -8.63 0.73
C HIS A 144 -2.77 -8.22 2.18
N ALA A 145 -3.36 -8.87 3.17
CA ALA A 145 -3.04 -8.62 4.57
C ALA A 145 -1.55 -8.90 4.86
N PHE A 146 -1.00 -9.96 4.27
CA PHE A 146 0.42 -10.29 4.37
C PHE A 146 1.30 -9.21 3.73
N LEU A 147 0.98 -8.79 2.52
CA LEU A 147 1.71 -7.75 1.79
C LEU A 147 1.67 -6.42 2.55
N CYS A 148 0.51 -5.97 2.98
CA CYS A 148 0.37 -4.76 3.79
C CYS A 148 1.27 -4.83 5.04
N ARG A 149 1.21 -5.92 5.79
CA ARG A 149 2.03 -6.09 7.00
C ARG A 149 3.52 -6.08 6.70
N THR A 150 3.93 -6.77 5.65
CA THR A 150 5.34 -6.85 5.22
C THR A 150 5.87 -5.52 4.72
N LEU A 151 5.05 -4.76 3.99
CA LEU A 151 5.43 -3.47 3.43
C LEU A 151 5.36 -2.33 4.46
N GLY A 152 4.96 -2.61 5.70
CA GLY A 152 5.06 -1.63 6.79
C GLY A 152 3.73 -1.12 7.32
N VAL A 153 2.61 -1.48 6.70
CA VAL A 153 1.29 -1.11 7.19
C VAL A 153 1.00 -1.84 8.50
N GLY A 154 1.21 -1.13 9.61
CA GLY A 154 1.12 -1.70 10.97
C GLY A 154 -0.28 -1.72 11.54
N GLN A 155 -1.18 -0.90 11.02
CA GLN A 155 -2.53 -0.71 11.54
C GLN A 155 -3.57 -1.01 10.45
N VAL A 156 -4.63 -1.72 10.82
CA VAL A 156 -5.69 -2.13 9.88
C VAL A 156 -7.06 -2.01 10.55
N VAL A 157 -8.04 -1.56 9.77
CA VAL A 157 -9.47 -1.68 10.08
C VAL A 157 -10.05 -2.74 9.15
N VAL A 158 -10.89 -3.63 9.66
CA VAL A 158 -11.54 -4.68 8.89
C VAL A 158 -13.00 -4.30 8.65
N CYS A 159 -13.39 -4.19 7.38
CA CYS A 159 -14.77 -4.08 6.97
C CYS A 159 -15.32 -5.46 6.62
N LEU A 160 -16.26 -5.97 7.43
CA LEU A 160 -17.04 -7.16 7.11
C LEU A 160 -18.25 -6.71 6.29
N ASN A 161 -18.09 -6.77 4.96
CA ASN A 161 -19.01 -6.17 3.99
C ASN A 161 -20.11 -7.14 3.53
N LYS A 162 -21.11 -6.60 2.86
CA LYS A 162 -22.30 -7.31 2.35
C LYS A 162 -23.17 -7.90 3.48
N MET A 163 -23.28 -7.17 4.59
CA MET A 163 -24.17 -7.58 5.69
C MET A 163 -25.64 -7.66 5.27
N ASP A 164 -26.04 -6.86 4.28
CA ASP A 164 -27.35 -6.94 3.63
C ASP A 164 -27.61 -8.30 2.97
N ASP A 165 -26.63 -8.89 2.26
CA ASP A 165 -26.72 -10.25 1.68
C ASP A 165 -26.82 -11.35 2.77
N SER A 166 -26.33 -11.06 3.97
CA SER A 166 -26.38 -11.96 5.13
C SER A 166 -27.54 -11.63 6.09
N ASN A 167 -28.55 -10.88 5.63
CA ASN A 167 -29.70 -10.45 6.43
C ASN A 167 -29.30 -9.79 7.77
N TYR A 168 -28.18 -9.04 7.78
CA TYR A 168 -27.64 -8.35 8.96
C TYR A 168 -27.41 -9.25 10.19
N SER A 169 -27.10 -10.53 9.96
CA SER A 169 -26.98 -11.57 10.97
C SER A 169 -25.76 -11.37 11.88
N GLU A 170 -26.01 -11.21 13.19
CA GLU A 170 -24.96 -11.16 14.21
C GLU A 170 -24.15 -12.48 14.27
N ALA A 171 -24.81 -13.62 14.09
CA ALA A 171 -24.13 -14.93 14.09
C ALA A 171 -23.12 -15.03 12.95
N ARG A 172 -23.51 -14.61 11.73
CA ARG A 172 -22.60 -14.60 10.57
C ARG A 172 -21.46 -13.61 10.75
N TYR A 173 -21.73 -12.41 11.29
CA TYR A 173 -20.68 -11.46 11.64
C TYR A 173 -19.65 -12.08 12.58
N ASN A 174 -20.07 -12.73 13.67
CA ASN A 174 -19.16 -13.32 14.65
C ASN A 174 -18.36 -14.48 14.07
N GLU A 175 -18.94 -15.30 13.21
CA GLU A 175 -18.28 -16.39 12.49
C GLU A 175 -17.15 -15.83 11.61
N VAL A 176 -17.46 -14.90 10.69
CA VAL A 176 -16.51 -14.31 9.77
C VAL A 176 -15.42 -13.53 10.50
N LYS A 177 -15.79 -12.76 11.54
CA LYS A 177 -14.84 -12.07 12.42
C LYS A 177 -13.83 -13.05 13.00
N GLY A 178 -14.28 -14.20 13.51
CA GLY A 178 -13.40 -15.23 14.08
C GLY A 178 -12.40 -15.81 13.06
N VAL A 179 -12.83 -16.01 11.81
CA VAL A 179 -11.95 -16.47 10.71
C VAL A 179 -10.90 -15.41 10.38
N VAL A 180 -11.33 -14.16 10.16
CA VAL A 180 -10.44 -13.05 9.79
C VAL A 180 -9.48 -12.70 10.93
N GLU A 181 -9.94 -12.76 12.19
CA GLU A 181 -9.09 -12.53 13.35
C GLU A 181 -7.95 -13.56 13.44
N LYS A 182 -8.24 -14.84 13.23
CA LYS A 182 -7.23 -15.92 13.19
C LYS A 182 -6.22 -15.67 12.05
N MET A 183 -6.71 -15.30 10.87
CA MET A 183 -5.88 -14.97 9.72
C MET A 183 -4.95 -13.79 10.04
N LEU A 184 -5.44 -12.68 10.59
CA LEU A 184 -4.64 -11.51 10.93
C LEU A 184 -3.59 -11.80 12.02
N LYS A 185 -3.91 -12.65 13.00
CA LYS A 185 -2.94 -13.14 14.00
C LYS A 185 -1.80 -13.90 13.35
N MET A 186 -2.09 -14.78 12.37
CA MET A 186 -1.06 -15.52 11.63
C MET A 186 -0.18 -14.58 10.80
N VAL A 187 -0.74 -13.51 10.26
CA VAL A 187 0.00 -12.47 9.52
C VAL A 187 0.86 -11.60 10.45
N GLY A 188 0.60 -11.58 11.75
CA GLY A 188 1.36 -10.82 12.75
C GLY A 188 0.74 -9.47 13.12
N TYR A 189 -0.56 -9.27 12.88
CA TYR A 189 -1.27 -8.10 13.41
C TYR A 189 -1.70 -8.33 14.88
N ASN A 190 -1.65 -7.26 15.67
CA ASN A 190 -2.23 -7.26 17.01
C ASN A 190 -3.75 -7.06 16.92
N THR A 191 -4.50 -8.16 16.90
CA THR A 191 -5.95 -8.12 16.68
C THR A 191 -6.75 -7.47 17.81
N SER A 192 -6.17 -7.28 19.01
CA SER A 192 -6.82 -6.52 20.08
C SER A 192 -6.97 -5.02 19.77
N LYS A 193 -6.17 -4.50 18.82
CA LYS A 193 -6.23 -3.12 18.34
C LYS A 193 -6.98 -2.98 17.00
N VAL A 194 -7.50 -4.07 16.44
CA VAL A 194 -8.18 -4.07 15.15
C VAL A 194 -9.68 -3.85 15.35
N ASN A 195 -10.22 -2.82 14.72
CA ASN A 195 -11.66 -2.61 14.63
C ASN A 195 -12.24 -3.51 13.53
N PHE A 196 -13.25 -4.32 13.89
CA PHE A 196 -14.04 -5.11 12.94
C PHE A 196 -15.41 -4.44 12.80
N VAL A 197 -15.69 -3.86 11.64
CA VAL A 197 -16.89 -3.09 11.39
C VAL A 197 -17.80 -3.86 10.43
N PRO A 198 -19.00 -4.28 10.85
CA PRO A 198 -19.98 -4.85 9.95
C PRO A 198 -20.60 -3.74 9.11
N VAL A 199 -20.50 -3.84 7.76
CA VAL A 199 -20.96 -2.80 6.85
C VAL A 199 -21.80 -3.37 5.71
N SER A 200 -22.65 -2.54 5.13
CA SER A 200 -23.14 -2.70 3.78
C SER A 200 -22.67 -1.53 2.94
N GLY A 201 -21.65 -1.77 2.11
CA GLY A 201 -21.12 -0.74 1.20
C GLY A 201 -22.18 -0.22 0.22
N TRP A 202 -23.12 -1.09 -0.17
CA TRP A 202 -24.23 -0.76 -1.03
C TRP A 202 -25.28 0.14 -0.35
N LYS A 203 -25.71 -0.22 0.88
CA LYS A 203 -26.76 0.49 1.63
C LYS A 203 -26.22 1.67 2.46
N GLY A 204 -24.89 1.76 2.67
CA GLY A 204 -24.26 2.79 3.52
C GLY A 204 -24.26 2.43 5.01
N ASP A 205 -24.71 1.23 5.38
CA ASP A 205 -24.79 0.82 6.78
C ASP A 205 -23.41 0.82 7.45
N ASN A 206 -23.28 1.51 8.59
CA ASN A 206 -22.06 1.65 9.40
C ASN A 206 -20.84 2.22 8.64
N LEU A 207 -21.02 2.94 7.54
CA LEU A 207 -19.93 3.68 6.88
C LEU A 207 -19.67 5.00 7.64
N ALA A 208 -20.45 6.03 7.38
CA ALA A 208 -20.37 7.31 8.09
C ALA A 208 -21.32 7.39 9.29
N LYS A 209 -22.47 6.71 9.20
CA LYS A 209 -23.53 6.69 10.22
C LYS A 209 -23.81 5.29 10.69
N LYS A 210 -24.27 5.15 11.94
CA LYS A 210 -24.68 3.85 12.49
C LYS A 210 -25.93 3.34 11.76
N SER A 211 -25.92 2.02 11.53
CA SER A 211 -27.04 1.32 10.90
C SER A 211 -28.15 1.03 11.89
N ASP A 212 -29.39 1.27 11.49
CA ASP A 212 -30.58 0.86 12.22
C ASP A 212 -30.84 -0.66 12.08
N ASN A 213 -30.30 -1.29 10.99
CA ASN A 213 -30.47 -2.71 10.71
C ASN A 213 -29.60 -3.64 11.60
N MET A 214 -28.56 -3.07 12.23
CA MET A 214 -27.59 -3.80 13.06
C MET A 214 -27.59 -3.27 14.50
N GLY A 215 -28.76 -3.22 15.14
CA GLY A 215 -28.93 -2.74 16.51
C GLY A 215 -28.12 -3.50 17.57
N TRP A 216 -27.68 -4.72 17.26
CA TRP A 216 -26.78 -5.54 18.07
C TRP A 216 -25.34 -5.02 18.06
N TYR A 217 -24.89 -4.33 17.00
CA TYR A 217 -23.54 -3.80 16.89
C TYR A 217 -23.42 -2.46 17.64
N LYS A 218 -22.60 -2.44 18.69
CA LYS A 218 -22.34 -1.25 19.53
C LYS A 218 -21.00 -0.58 19.27
N GLY A 219 -20.22 -1.11 18.30
CA GLY A 219 -18.91 -0.60 17.95
C GLY A 219 -18.93 0.70 17.12
N ALA A 220 -17.77 1.09 16.64
CA ALA A 220 -17.55 2.27 15.82
C ALA A 220 -18.07 2.07 14.37
N THR A 221 -18.53 3.13 13.72
CA THR A 221 -18.67 3.16 12.25
C THR A 221 -17.30 3.07 11.59
N LEU A 222 -17.25 2.84 10.27
CA LEU A 222 -15.99 2.87 9.54
C LEU A 222 -15.27 4.21 9.73
N LEU A 223 -15.97 5.32 9.58
CA LEU A 223 -15.41 6.66 9.75
C LEU A 223 -14.85 6.89 11.17
N GLU A 224 -15.56 6.44 12.20
CA GLU A 224 -15.09 6.52 13.59
C GLU A 224 -13.90 5.59 13.84
N ALA A 225 -13.86 4.41 13.20
CA ALA A 225 -12.74 3.47 13.29
C ALA A 225 -11.47 4.03 12.64
N LEU A 226 -11.58 4.78 11.54
CA LEU A 226 -10.45 5.50 10.94
C LEU A 226 -9.87 6.56 11.88
N ASP A 227 -10.71 7.22 12.67
CA ASP A 227 -10.27 8.19 13.69
C ASP A 227 -9.57 7.55 14.90
N SER A 228 -9.58 6.22 15.01
CA SER A 228 -8.86 5.48 16.07
C SER A 228 -7.42 5.12 15.72
N PHE A 229 -6.96 5.38 14.51
CA PHE A 229 -5.56 5.15 14.13
C PHE A 229 -4.61 6.08 14.88
N ASP A 230 -3.41 5.58 15.13
CA ASP A 230 -2.28 6.37 15.62
C ASP A 230 -1.54 6.94 14.39
N PRO A 231 -1.28 8.26 14.32
CA PRO A 231 -0.55 8.83 13.20
C PRO A 231 0.89 8.26 13.16
N PRO A 232 1.41 7.96 11.94
CA PRO A 232 2.77 7.45 11.81
C PRO A 232 3.79 8.52 12.24
N GLU A 233 4.91 8.08 12.80
CA GLU A 233 6.06 8.95 12.99
C GLU A 233 6.62 9.34 11.62
N LYS A 234 6.85 10.64 11.43
CA LYS A 234 7.45 11.16 10.20
C LYS A 234 8.96 11.25 10.36
N PRO A 235 9.77 10.45 9.66
CA PRO A 235 11.23 10.44 9.78
C PRO A 235 11.87 11.61 9.03
N ILE A 236 11.48 12.85 9.35
CA ILE A 236 11.97 14.08 8.71
C ILE A 236 13.45 14.36 8.97
N GLY A 237 14.01 13.87 10.07
CA GLY A 237 15.43 14.02 10.42
C GLY A 237 16.37 13.04 9.70
N LYS A 238 15.85 12.06 8.95
CA LYS A 238 16.65 11.13 8.18
C LYS A 238 17.04 11.72 6.82
N PRO A 239 18.06 11.16 6.15
CA PRO A 239 18.37 11.49 4.76
C PRO A 239 17.17 11.31 3.83
N LEU A 240 17.06 12.17 2.81
CA LEU A 240 15.97 12.13 1.84
C LEU A 240 15.94 10.82 1.06
N ARG A 241 14.77 10.17 1.00
CA ARG A 241 14.50 9.01 0.16
C ARG A 241 13.10 9.14 -0.45
N ILE A 242 13.06 9.19 -1.79
CA ILE A 242 11.82 9.25 -2.57
C ILE A 242 11.90 8.15 -3.64
N PRO A 243 11.27 6.98 -3.45
CA PRO A 243 11.12 5.99 -4.51
C PRO A 243 10.23 6.55 -5.64
N ILE A 244 10.69 6.43 -6.87
CA ILE A 244 9.94 6.88 -8.05
C ILE A 244 8.84 5.87 -8.36
N GLN A 245 7.60 6.35 -8.36
CA GLN A 245 6.41 5.58 -8.73
C GLN A 245 6.17 5.64 -10.24
N ASP A 246 6.29 6.83 -10.83
CA ASP A 246 6.16 7.06 -12.27
C ASP A 246 6.95 8.31 -12.69
N VAL A 247 7.13 8.48 -14.01
CA VAL A 247 7.84 9.63 -14.58
C VAL A 247 7.05 10.19 -15.75
N TYR A 248 6.64 11.44 -15.63
CA TYR A 248 5.93 12.17 -16.69
C TYR A 248 6.85 13.15 -17.42
N SER A 249 6.54 13.41 -18.68
CA SER A 249 7.09 14.52 -19.44
C SER A 249 5.97 15.49 -19.75
N ILE A 250 6.01 16.67 -19.14
CA ILE A 250 4.97 17.68 -19.27
C ILE A 250 5.51 18.82 -20.13
N THR A 251 4.79 19.13 -21.23
CA THR A 251 5.17 20.21 -22.15
C THR A 251 5.26 21.53 -21.40
N GLY A 252 6.38 22.24 -21.54
CA GLY A 252 6.65 23.50 -20.84
C GLY A 252 7.16 23.38 -19.41
N VAL A 253 7.04 22.19 -18.79
CA VAL A 253 7.55 21.91 -17.44
C VAL A 253 8.81 21.06 -17.48
N GLY A 254 8.83 19.97 -18.22
CA GLY A 254 9.95 19.05 -18.34
C GLY A 254 9.71 17.69 -17.71
N THR A 255 10.73 17.12 -17.11
CA THR A 255 10.67 15.79 -16.44
C THR A 255 10.09 15.94 -15.04
N VAL A 256 9.00 15.21 -14.78
CA VAL A 256 8.26 15.23 -13.51
C VAL A 256 8.13 13.80 -12.99
N PRO A 257 9.06 13.33 -12.14
CA PRO A 257 8.85 12.13 -11.37
C PRO A 257 7.78 12.36 -10.29
N VAL A 258 7.04 11.31 -9.98
CA VAL A 258 6.09 11.26 -8.86
C VAL A 258 6.50 10.15 -7.91
N GLY A 259 6.25 10.37 -6.62
CA GLY A 259 6.53 9.40 -5.58
C GLY A 259 6.21 9.94 -4.19
N ARG A 260 6.28 9.04 -3.21
CA ARG A 260 6.15 9.39 -1.80
C ARG A 260 7.51 9.75 -1.20
N VAL A 261 7.55 10.82 -0.41
CA VAL A 261 8.69 11.09 0.45
C VAL A 261 8.66 10.10 1.61
N GLU A 262 9.54 9.09 1.58
CA GLU A 262 9.59 8.08 2.63
C GLU A 262 10.34 8.59 3.86
N THR A 263 11.43 9.31 3.65
CA THR A 263 12.24 9.93 4.71
C THR A 263 12.78 11.27 4.29
N GLY A 264 13.07 12.14 5.27
CA GLY A 264 13.69 13.44 5.05
C GLY A 264 12.72 14.52 4.60
N VAL A 265 13.29 15.58 4.07
CA VAL A 265 12.58 16.76 3.54
C VAL A 265 13.22 17.15 2.23
N VAL A 266 12.42 17.52 1.24
CA VAL A 266 12.87 18.07 -0.05
C VAL A 266 12.33 19.49 -0.21
N LYS A 267 13.14 20.40 -0.73
CA LYS A 267 12.79 21.81 -0.98
C LYS A 267 13.08 22.18 -2.44
N ALA A 268 12.41 23.23 -2.89
CA ALA A 268 12.76 23.87 -4.16
C ALA A 268 14.23 24.30 -4.13
N ASN A 269 14.93 24.11 -5.26
CA ASN A 269 16.35 24.33 -5.51
C ASN A 269 17.30 23.32 -4.84
N ASP A 270 16.81 22.27 -4.20
CA ASP A 270 17.65 21.18 -3.71
C ASP A 270 18.34 20.45 -4.87
N LYS A 271 19.63 20.14 -4.68
CA LYS A 271 20.39 19.27 -5.58
C LYS A 271 20.19 17.81 -5.18
N VAL A 272 19.64 17.05 -6.09
CA VAL A 272 19.29 15.64 -5.88
C VAL A 272 20.01 14.73 -6.85
N ILE A 273 20.13 13.47 -6.46
CA ILE A 273 20.65 12.38 -7.27
C ILE A 273 19.63 11.26 -7.36
N VAL A 274 19.49 10.67 -8.52
CA VAL A 274 18.62 9.51 -8.77
C VAL A 274 19.47 8.26 -8.88
N MET A 275 19.25 7.29 -8.01
CA MET A 275 19.98 6.02 -8.01
C MET A 275 19.04 4.88 -8.40
N PRO A 276 19.49 3.85 -9.15
CA PRO A 276 20.88 3.56 -9.53
C PRO A 276 21.40 4.32 -10.77
N ALA A 277 20.57 5.12 -11.44
CA ALA A 277 20.95 5.83 -12.67
C ALA A 277 22.19 6.73 -12.49
N GLY A 278 22.44 7.26 -11.28
CA GLY A 278 23.57 8.10 -10.95
C GLY A 278 23.51 9.50 -11.58
N VAL A 279 22.33 9.93 -12.03
CA VAL A 279 22.09 11.25 -12.62
C VAL A 279 21.73 12.27 -11.56
N THR A 280 22.25 13.50 -11.71
CA THR A 280 22.01 14.59 -10.77
C THR A 280 21.14 15.67 -11.40
N GLY A 281 20.29 16.29 -10.62
CA GLY A 281 19.43 17.37 -11.05
C GLY A 281 19.09 18.33 -9.90
N GLU A 282 18.30 19.33 -10.23
CA GLU A 282 17.81 20.35 -9.30
C GLU A 282 16.30 20.33 -9.27
N VAL A 283 15.73 20.32 -8.06
CA VAL A 283 14.28 20.41 -7.84
C VAL A 283 13.82 21.83 -8.13
N LYS A 284 13.03 22.04 -9.19
CA LYS A 284 12.59 23.37 -9.60
C LYS A 284 11.29 23.80 -8.94
N SER A 285 10.34 22.87 -8.81
CA SER A 285 9.05 23.08 -8.15
C SER A 285 8.56 21.76 -7.60
N ILE A 286 7.77 21.83 -6.55
CA ILE A 286 7.14 20.70 -5.89
C ILE A 286 5.63 20.92 -5.93
N GLU A 287 4.88 19.90 -6.25
CA GLU A 287 3.42 19.95 -6.34
C GLU A 287 2.82 18.72 -5.69
N THR A 288 1.75 18.93 -4.95
CA THR A 288 0.89 17.86 -4.48
C THR A 288 -0.55 18.16 -4.89
N HIS A 289 -1.16 17.26 -5.68
CA HIS A 289 -2.54 17.35 -6.14
C HIS A 289 -2.93 18.77 -6.67
N HIS A 290 -2.16 19.28 -7.63
CA HIS A 290 -2.34 20.61 -8.26
C HIS A 290 -2.14 21.81 -7.32
N THR A 291 -1.50 21.59 -6.15
CA THR A 291 -1.13 22.68 -5.24
C THR A 291 0.39 22.75 -5.15
N GLN A 292 0.95 23.92 -5.51
CA GLN A 292 2.38 24.18 -5.37
C GLN A 292 2.81 24.25 -3.91
N MET A 293 3.98 23.71 -3.60
CA MET A 293 4.58 23.70 -2.27
C MET A 293 6.05 24.17 -2.33
N ASP A 294 6.51 24.86 -1.30
CA ASP A 294 7.92 25.25 -1.16
C ASP A 294 8.79 24.07 -0.70
N SER A 295 8.19 23.14 0.04
CA SER A 295 8.86 21.94 0.57
C SER A 295 7.87 20.82 0.79
N ALA A 296 8.36 19.57 0.74
CA ALA A 296 7.62 18.37 1.12
C ALA A 296 8.43 17.55 2.12
N GLU A 297 7.73 16.85 3.00
CA GLU A 297 8.32 16.06 4.08
C GLU A 297 7.84 14.59 4.05
N ALA A 298 8.49 13.76 4.84
CA ALA A 298 8.12 12.35 4.96
C ALA A 298 6.60 12.15 5.16
N GLY A 299 6.01 11.29 4.34
CA GLY A 299 4.57 11.01 4.25
C GLY A 299 3.84 11.73 3.12
N ASP A 300 4.44 12.74 2.49
CA ASP A 300 3.80 13.48 1.40
C ASP A 300 3.97 12.75 0.05
N ASN A 301 2.88 12.66 -0.72
CA ASN A 301 2.89 12.20 -2.11
C ASN A 301 3.05 13.41 -3.02
N ILE A 302 4.11 13.44 -3.80
CA ILE A 302 4.49 14.60 -4.60
C ILE A 302 4.83 14.28 -6.04
N GLY A 303 4.54 15.24 -6.93
CA GLY A 303 5.18 15.38 -8.21
C GLY A 303 6.14 16.57 -8.16
N PHE A 304 7.30 16.47 -8.77
CA PHE A 304 8.26 17.58 -8.74
C PHE A 304 9.06 17.67 -10.02
N ASN A 305 9.27 18.90 -10.46
CA ASN A 305 10.03 19.17 -11.68
C ASN A 305 11.53 19.03 -11.41
N LEU A 306 12.19 18.14 -12.16
CA LEU A 306 13.65 17.95 -12.12
C LEU A 306 14.31 18.61 -13.33
N ARG A 307 15.05 19.69 -13.06
CA ARG A 307 15.89 20.34 -14.05
C ARG A 307 17.20 19.57 -14.24
N GLY A 308 17.60 19.37 -15.48
CA GLY A 308 18.87 18.73 -15.85
C GLY A 308 18.79 17.20 -15.97
N ILE A 309 17.61 16.59 -15.84
CA ILE A 309 17.40 15.16 -15.99
C ILE A 309 16.42 14.90 -17.14
N ASP A 310 16.81 14.03 -18.08
CA ASP A 310 15.91 13.53 -19.14
C ASP A 310 15.01 12.41 -18.57
N LYS A 311 13.73 12.40 -18.96
CA LYS A 311 12.78 11.33 -18.62
C LYS A 311 13.33 9.93 -18.91
N LYS A 312 14.09 9.74 -20.01
CA LYS A 312 14.66 8.45 -20.41
C LYS A 312 15.76 7.94 -19.47
N SER A 313 16.31 8.81 -18.63
CA SER A 313 17.42 8.48 -17.72
C SER A 313 16.96 7.97 -16.37
N ILE A 314 15.68 8.08 -16.05
CA ILE A 314 15.12 7.68 -14.74
C ILE A 314 13.86 6.85 -14.94
N HIS A 315 13.63 5.90 -14.03
CA HIS A 315 12.58 4.92 -14.18
C HIS A 315 11.86 4.67 -12.84
N ARG A 316 10.68 4.10 -12.93
CA ARG A 316 10.00 3.53 -11.77
C ARG A 316 10.92 2.55 -11.03
N GLY A 317 11.00 2.69 -9.71
CA GLY A 317 11.85 1.88 -8.86
C GLY A 317 13.22 2.48 -8.57
N ASP A 318 13.61 3.56 -9.25
CA ASP A 318 14.77 4.37 -8.85
C ASP A 318 14.42 5.13 -7.55
N VAL A 319 15.44 5.49 -6.78
CA VAL A 319 15.27 6.24 -5.54
C VAL A 319 16.02 7.57 -5.62
N ILE A 320 15.33 8.64 -5.25
CA ILE A 320 15.91 10.00 -5.20
C ILE A 320 16.39 10.29 -3.78
N GLY A 321 17.56 10.87 -3.66
CA GLY A 321 18.12 11.41 -2.43
C GLY A 321 18.90 12.70 -2.69
N HIS A 322 19.34 13.37 -1.62
CA HIS A 322 20.25 14.49 -1.77
C HIS A 322 21.62 14.01 -2.28
N VAL A 323 22.30 14.85 -3.09
CA VAL A 323 23.65 14.55 -3.60
C VAL A 323 24.65 14.30 -2.45
N ALA A 324 24.47 14.98 -1.32
CA ALA A 324 25.31 14.82 -0.13
C ALA A 324 25.09 13.48 0.60
N SER A 325 23.95 12.82 0.37
CA SER A 325 23.59 11.55 1.01
C SER A 325 22.82 10.66 0.03
N PRO A 326 23.51 10.12 -1.01
CA PRO A 326 22.87 9.34 -2.06
C PRO A 326 22.30 8.03 -1.53
N PRO A 327 21.21 7.50 -2.13
CA PRO A 327 20.73 6.16 -1.85
C PRO A 327 21.78 5.10 -2.17
N ASN A 328 21.80 4.02 -1.36
CA ASN A 328 22.68 2.88 -1.62
C ASN A 328 22.22 2.07 -2.83
N VAL A 329 23.14 1.53 -3.60
CA VAL A 329 22.87 0.64 -4.74
C VAL A 329 23.49 -0.72 -4.47
N ALA A 330 22.63 -1.71 -4.23
CA ALA A 330 23.09 -3.05 -3.92
C ALA A 330 23.39 -3.87 -5.18
N LYS A 331 24.50 -4.58 -5.13
CA LYS A 331 24.85 -5.68 -6.03
C LYS A 331 24.59 -7.03 -5.36
N GLU A 332 24.82 -7.11 -4.05
CA GLU A 332 24.43 -8.21 -3.18
C GLU A 332 24.04 -7.67 -1.80
N PHE A 333 23.08 -8.30 -1.16
CA PHE A 333 22.68 -7.98 0.20
C PHE A 333 22.24 -9.22 0.97
N GLU A 334 22.36 -9.13 2.29
CA GLU A 334 21.87 -10.14 3.22
C GLU A 334 20.52 -9.71 3.78
N ALA A 335 19.58 -10.64 3.79
CA ALA A 335 18.22 -10.39 4.23
C ALA A 335 17.70 -11.51 5.14
N GLN A 336 16.81 -11.14 6.05
CA GLN A 336 15.99 -12.08 6.77
C GLN A 336 14.66 -12.23 6.04
N ILE A 337 14.29 -13.46 5.69
CA ILE A 337 13.04 -13.78 5.00
C ILE A 337 12.17 -14.74 5.81
N ILE A 338 10.86 -14.70 5.53
CA ILE A 338 9.88 -15.71 5.95
C ILE A 338 9.23 -16.25 4.70
N VAL A 339 9.24 -17.58 4.52
CA VAL A 339 8.57 -18.25 3.40
C VAL A 339 7.09 -18.36 3.70
N ILE A 340 6.26 -17.62 2.93
CA ILE A 340 4.82 -17.54 3.13
C ILE A 340 4.10 -18.71 2.47
N HIS A 341 4.50 -19.01 1.23
CA HIS A 341 3.95 -20.09 0.44
C HIS A 341 4.91 -20.48 -0.68
N HIS A 342 5.21 -21.76 -0.79
CA HIS A 342 5.93 -22.32 -1.94
C HIS A 342 5.38 -23.73 -2.21
N PRO A 343 5.06 -24.09 -3.45
CA PRO A 343 4.45 -25.41 -3.75
C PRO A 343 5.33 -26.58 -3.38
N THR A 344 6.65 -26.40 -3.39
CA THR A 344 7.64 -27.42 -3.03
C THR A 344 8.62 -26.89 -1.99
N ALA A 345 9.79 -26.44 -2.42
CA ALA A 345 10.82 -25.82 -1.59
C ALA A 345 11.70 -24.90 -2.44
N MET A 346 12.23 -23.85 -1.83
CA MET A 346 13.22 -22.96 -2.44
C MET A 346 14.62 -23.53 -2.18
N ALA A 347 15.51 -23.45 -3.17
CA ALA A 347 16.92 -23.81 -3.06
C ALA A 347 17.82 -22.65 -3.48
N PRO A 348 19.11 -22.63 -3.08
CA PRO A 348 20.06 -21.65 -3.61
C PRO A 348 20.09 -21.67 -5.15
N GLY A 349 20.19 -20.48 -5.76
CA GLY A 349 20.07 -20.29 -7.21
C GLY A 349 18.66 -19.97 -7.71
N TYR A 350 17.64 -20.10 -6.88
CA TYR A 350 16.29 -19.74 -7.21
C TYR A 350 16.16 -18.22 -7.44
N THR A 351 15.46 -17.81 -8.50
CA THR A 351 15.42 -16.40 -8.97
C THR A 351 14.00 -15.88 -9.11
N PRO A 352 13.30 -15.57 -8.02
CA PRO A 352 12.00 -14.92 -8.04
C PRO A 352 12.09 -13.44 -8.41
N VAL A 353 10.94 -12.78 -8.55
CA VAL A 353 10.84 -11.33 -8.67
C VAL A 353 10.80 -10.70 -7.27
N LEU A 354 11.77 -9.86 -6.99
CA LEU A 354 11.85 -9.04 -5.79
C LEU A 354 11.09 -7.74 -6.00
N HIS A 355 10.21 -7.42 -5.07
CA HIS A 355 9.48 -6.17 -4.96
C HIS A 355 9.97 -5.43 -3.71
N ALA A 356 10.64 -4.30 -3.90
CA ALA A 356 11.06 -3.40 -2.82
C ALA A 356 10.59 -1.99 -3.17
N HIS A 357 9.89 -1.31 -2.24
CA HIS A 357 9.21 -0.04 -2.51
C HIS A 357 8.50 -0.08 -3.88
N THR A 358 8.82 0.80 -4.84
CA THR A 358 8.24 0.82 -6.20
C THR A 358 9.02 -0.03 -7.21
N ALA A 359 10.20 -0.59 -6.82
CA ALA A 359 11.04 -1.40 -7.69
C ALA A 359 10.57 -2.84 -7.84
N GLN A 360 10.77 -3.39 -9.05
CA GLN A 360 10.52 -4.79 -9.38
C GLN A 360 11.71 -5.32 -10.17
N VAL A 361 12.45 -6.26 -9.58
CA VAL A 361 13.70 -6.78 -10.17
C VAL A 361 13.78 -8.28 -9.90
N ALA A 362 14.10 -9.08 -10.91
CA ALA A 362 14.45 -10.47 -10.67
C ALA A 362 15.70 -10.54 -9.78
N ALA A 363 15.69 -11.39 -8.76
CA ALA A 363 16.77 -11.48 -7.78
C ALA A 363 17.05 -12.93 -7.41
N THR A 364 18.30 -13.32 -7.53
CA THR A 364 18.74 -14.68 -7.23
C THR A 364 19.03 -14.83 -5.74
N LEU A 365 18.42 -15.81 -5.10
CA LEU A 365 18.80 -16.28 -3.76
C LEU A 365 20.13 -17.04 -3.88
N SER A 366 21.26 -16.34 -3.75
CA SER A 366 22.59 -16.88 -4.05
C SER A 366 23.05 -17.89 -3.01
N ASP A 367 22.66 -17.68 -1.74
CA ASP A 367 23.06 -18.56 -0.63
C ASP A 367 22.02 -18.50 0.50
N PHE A 368 21.87 -19.60 1.22
CA PHE A 368 21.11 -19.67 2.46
C PHE A 368 22.08 -19.75 3.63
N VAL A 369 22.20 -18.64 4.36
CA VAL A 369 23.19 -18.49 5.45
C VAL A 369 22.79 -19.35 6.66
N ALA A 370 21.54 -19.19 7.11
CA ALA A 370 21.01 -19.92 8.24
C ALA A 370 19.48 -19.95 8.22
N LYS A 371 18.90 -21.07 8.65
CA LYS A 371 17.49 -21.16 9.04
C LYS A 371 17.37 -20.72 10.50
N ILE A 372 16.39 -19.89 10.80
CA ILE A 372 16.20 -19.28 12.12
C ILE A 372 14.80 -19.56 12.67
N ASP A 373 14.68 -19.54 13.98
CA ASP A 373 13.38 -19.54 14.64
C ASP A 373 12.73 -18.14 14.49
N PRO A 374 11.54 -18.04 13.89
CA PRO A 374 10.89 -16.75 13.64
C PRO A 374 10.50 -16.00 14.92
N LYS A 375 10.40 -16.68 16.07
CA LYS A 375 10.03 -16.09 17.37
C LYS A 375 11.22 -15.60 18.17
N THR A 376 12.28 -16.40 18.21
CA THR A 376 13.46 -16.12 19.05
C THR A 376 14.62 -15.52 18.25
N GLY A 377 14.64 -15.69 16.92
CA GLY A 377 15.75 -15.30 16.06
C GLY A 377 16.96 -16.24 16.16
N GLY A 378 16.88 -17.29 16.98
CA GLY A 378 17.97 -18.27 17.16
C GLY A 378 18.19 -19.10 15.91
N VAL A 379 19.46 -19.46 15.64
CA VAL A 379 19.82 -20.33 14.51
C VAL A 379 19.35 -21.75 14.78
N LEU A 380 18.58 -22.32 13.86
CA LEU A 380 18.10 -23.70 13.88
C LEU A 380 18.98 -24.62 13.03
N GLU A 381 19.47 -24.15 11.89
CA GLU A 381 20.29 -24.91 10.95
C GLU A 381 21.20 -23.93 10.18
N GLU A 382 22.48 -24.24 10.10
CA GLU A 382 23.45 -23.52 9.29
C GLU A 382 23.44 -24.04 7.84
N LYS A 383 23.50 -23.15 6.86
CA LYS A 383 23.55 -23.47 5.43
C LYS A 383 22.52 -24.51 4.98
N PRO A 384 21.20 -24.24 5.23
CA PRO A 384 20.16 -25.18 4.84
C PRO A 384 20.14 -25.37 3.32
N LYS A 385 19.93 -26.61 2.88
CA LYS A 385 19.87 -26.94 1.45
C LYS A 385 18.61 -26.45 0.77
N PHE A 386 17.54 -26.27 1.53
CA PHE A 386 16.24 -25.79 1.03
C PHE A 386 15.44 -25.13 2.16
N LEU A 387 14.49 -24.29 1.76
CA LEU A 387 13.50 -23.63 2.62
C LEU A 387 12.09 -24.01 2.18
N LYS A 388 11.22 -24.29 3.13
CA LYS A 388 9.81 -24.66 2.93
C LYS A 388 8.89 -23.57 3.47
N THR A 389 7.61 -23.65 3.10
CA THR A 389 6.54 -22.82 3.67
C THR A 389 6.59 -22.83 5.20
N GLY A 390 6.60 -21.64 5.81
CA GLY A 390 6.71 -21.41 7.25
C GLY A 390 8.14 -21.25 7.78
N ASP A 391 9.15 -21.53 6.98
CA ASP A 391 10.54 -21.34 7.39
C ASP A 391 10.94 -19.87 7.41
N ALA A 392 11.72 -19.48 8.40
CA ALA A 392 12.42 -18.19 8.43
C ALA A 392 13.93 -18.43 8.26
N ALA A 393 14.59 -17.59 7.47
CA ALA A 393 16.00 -17.75 7.16
C ALA A 393 16.73 -16.44 6.91
N ILE A 394 18.05 -16.47 7.09
CA ILE A 394 18.96 -15.45 6.60
C ILE A 394 19.49 -15.93 5.26
N VAL A 395 19.33 -15.09 4.23
CA VAL A 395 19.70 -15.43 2.86
C VAL A 395 20.51 -14.31 2.22
N ARG A 396 21.38 -14.65 1.24
CA ARG A 396 22.01 -13.67 0.37
C ARG A 396 21.26 -13.56 -0.93
N ILE A 397 21.06 -12.33 -1.39
CA ILE A 397 20.24 -12.02 -2.55
C ILE A 397 21.04 -11.14 -3.51
N ARG A 398 21.08 -11.52 -4.79
CA ARG A 398 21.68 -10.78 -5.89
C ARG A 398 20.62 -10.34 -6.87
N PRO A 399 20.28 -9.03 -6.92
CA PRO A 399 19.46 -8.48 -7.99
C PRO A 399 20.16 -8.65 -9.35
N VAL A 400 19.42 -9.01 -10.39
CA VAL A 400 20.00 -9.17 -11.76
C VAL A 400 20.37 -7.82 -12.41
N ARG A 401 19.91 -6.70 -11.84
CA ARG A 401 20.29 -5.34 -12.24
C ARG A 401 20.49 -4.48 -10.98
N PRO A 402 21.23 -3.36 -11.08
CA PRO A 402 21.41 -2.44 -9.96
C PRO A 402 20.07 -2.07 -9.31
N LEU A 403 20.00 -2.12 -7.99
CA LEU A 403 18.82 -1.85 -7.22
C LEU A 403 19.14 -0.88 -6.07
N ALA A 404 18.42 0.25 -6.03
CA ALA A 404 18.55 1.19 -4.93
C ALA A 404 17.71 0.69 -3.75
N ILE A 405 18.36 0.35 -2.64
CA ILE A 405 17.74 -0.15 -1.40
C ILE A 405 18.52 0.30 -0.18
N GLU A 406 17.88 0.24 0.98
CA GLU A 406 18.47 0.58 2.27
C GLU A 406 18.29 -0.55 3.29
N THR A 407 19.08 -0.54 4.36
CA THR A 407 18.90 -1.50 5.45
C THR A 407 17.65 -1.17 6.26
N PHE A 408 16.95 -2.20 6.70
CA PHE A 408 15.76 -2.05 7.54
C PHE A 408 16.05 -1.32 8.87
N LYS A 409 17.24 -1.48 9.42
CA LYS A 409 17.63 -0.84 10.67
C LYS A 409 17.72 0.68 10.54
N GLU A 410 18.22 1.17 9.42
CA GLU A 410 18.41 2.61 9.18
C GLU A 410 17.14 3.24 8.56
N PHE A 411 16.53 2.56 7.60
CA PHE A 411 15.35 3.00 6.86
C PHE A 411 14.27 1.90 6.85
N PRO A 412 13.51 1.72 7.94
CA PRO A 412 12.43 0.73 7.99
C PRO A 412 11.39 0.91 6.89
N GLU A 413 11.25 2.11 6.38
CA GLU A 413 10.27 2.50 5.36
C GLU A 413 10.56 1.81 4.01
N ILE A 414 11.83 1.74 3.62
CA ILE A 414 12.28 1.19 2.33
C ILE A 414 13.21 -0.01 2.46
N GLY A 415 13.44 -0.49 3.69
CA GLY A 415 14.28 -1.67 4.00
C GLY A 415 13.52 -3.00 3.97
N ARG A 416 12.31 -3.04 3.40
CA ARG A 416 11.42 -4.21 3.31
C ARG A 416 11.25 -4.64 1.86
N PHE A 417 10.95 -5.93 1.65
CA PHE A 417 10.66 -6.44 0.31
C PHE A 417 9.77 -7.68 0.37
N ALA A 418 9.15 -7.99 -0.77
CA ALA A 418 8.46 -9.25 -1.02
C ALA A 418 9.10 -9.98 -2.20
N LEU A 419 9.12 -11.30 -2.15
CA LEU A 419 9.53 -12.18 -3.25
C LEU A 419 8.27 -12.81 -3.85
N ARG A 420 8.18 -12.77 -5.17
CA ARG A 420 7.03 -13.30 -5.91
C ARG A 420 7.47 -14.21 -7.03
N ASP A 421 6.70 -15.27 -7.25
CA ASP A 421 6.83 -16.15 -8.39
C ASP A 421 5.46 -16.72 -8.80
N MET A 422 5.28 -17.02 -10.09
CA MET A 422 4.05 -17.59 -10.66
C MET A 422 2.76 -16.88 -10.20
N GLY A 423 2.81 -15.54 -10.08
CA GLY A 423 1.65 -14.74 -9.70
C GLY A 423 1.33 -14.72 -8.19
N THR A 424 2.12 -15.41 -7.34
CA THR A 424 1.90 -15.48 -5.89
C THR A 424 3.08 -14.90 -5.10
N THR A 425 2.81 -14.39 -3.89
CA THR A 425 3.86 -13.96 -2.96
C THR A 425 4.38 -15.18 -2.23
N ILE A 426 5.67 -15.50 -2.45
CA ILE A 426 6.30 -16.70 -1.91
C ILE A 426 7.04 -16.45 -0.61
N ALA A 427 7.63 -15.27 -0.45
CA ALA A 427 8.32 -14.87 0.78
C ALA A 427 8.25 -13.36 0.97
N ALA A 428 8.51 -12.95 2.20
CA ALA A 428 8.66 -11.56 2.58
C ALA A 428 9.88 -11.39 3.48
N GLY A 429 10.53 -10.23 3.42
CA GLY A 429 11.76 -10.06 4.19
C GLY A 429 12.14 -8.61 4.46
N VAL A 430 13.20 -8.50 5.26
CA VAL A 430 13.85 -7.24 5.61
C VAL A 430 15.34 -7.30 5.28
N ILE A 431 15.88 -6.19 4.79
CA ILE A 431 17.29 -6.06 4.42
C ILE A 431 18.10 -5.84 5.69
N LYS A 432 19.02 -6.75 5.99
CA LYS A 432 19.90 -6.66 7.16
C LYS A 432 21.16 -5.86 6.89
N SER A 433 21.82 -6.16 5.78
CA SER A 433 23.06 -5.49 5.38
C SER A 433 23.25 -5.55 3.88
N ILE A 434 23.88 -4.52 3.32
CA ILE A 434 24.31 -4.51 1.92
C ILE A 434 25.77 -5.02 1.90
N THR A 435 25.98 -6.20 1.31
CA THR A 435 27.28 -6.90 1.34
C THR A 435 28.17 -6.47 0.18
N GLU A 436 27.58 -6.08 -0.95
CA GLU A 436 28.30 -5.56 -2.11
C GLU A 436 27.51 -4.45 -2.77
N THR A 437 28.16 -3.32 -3.03
CA THR A 437 27.58 -2.14 -3.71
C THR A 437 28.14 -1.99 -5.11
N TYR A 438 27.35 -1.38 -6.01
CA TYR A 438 27.88 -0.89 -7.27
C TYR A 438 28.70 0.36 -6.98
N GLN A 439 30.02 0.27 -7.13
CA GLN A 439 30.88 1.46 -7.12
C GLN A 439 30.65 2.27 -8.39
N LYS A 440 30.45 3.58 -8.25
CA LYS A 440 30.44 4.50 -9.38
C LYS A 440 31.82 4.44 -10.03
N LYS A 441 31.91 4.00 -11.31
CA LYS A 441 33.11 4.20 -12.13
C LYS A 441 33.23 5.67 -12.51
#